data_26b3c3acb1bd6e95673030cc7fe282e5
#
_entry.id   26b3c3acb1bd6e95673030cc7fe282e5
#
_cell.length_a   1.000
_cell.length_b   1.000
_cell.length_c   1.000
_cell.angle_alpha   90.00
_cell.angle_beta   90.00
_cell.angle_gamma   90.00
#
_symmetry.space_group_name_H-M   'P 1'
#
loop_
_entity.id
_entity.type
_entity.pdbx_description
1 polymer ?
#
loop_
_entity_poly.entity_id
_entity_poly.type
_entity_poly.pdbx_seq_one_letter_code
_entity_poly.pdbx_strand_id
1 'polypeptide(L)'
;MKIGMMVNGNIFSYDGESSQAFEDSRNAFMEAVTATQTTQDSGCSCTREVLKNRVDVSRTKRYINGCIDDIMQDIKDGVLTLNIGDVVPCELTDGQKVVFEVTDIDENGYRLEMKELLKTMAHTDMQKWYDTFYKSLLPTSLKNAIIPTKREYKKDGDGKLVEVYAMIFAPSASEVFSEEEFDDNDWLGDRGVYEQLDFYKDWRNRIRCTVEDGKPNAWWLLSAIAGHSTGFALVAYYGGCSYSSATATWRAAPVCFRIRKSK
;
A
#
# COMPACT_ATOMS: atom_id res chain seq x y z
N MET A 1 5.72 -10.55 24.47
CA MET A 1 5.43 -9.45 23.53
C MET A 1 3.91 -9.24 23.55
N LYS A 2 3.45 -8.05 23.91
CA LYS A 2 2.00 -7.78 23.91
C LYS A 2 1.64 -7.13 22.57
N ILE A 3 0.81 -7.80 21.79
CA ILE A 3 0.24 -7.24 20.56
C ILE A 3 -1.20 -6.87 20.87
N GLY A 4 -1.55 -5.61 20.73
CA GLY A 4 -2.91 -5.12 20.89
C GLY A 4 -3.53 -4.80 19.54
N MET A 5 -4.75 -5.28 19.30
CA MET A 5 -5.56 -4.93 18.13
C MET A 5 -6.87 -4.31 18.63
N MET A 6 -7.34 -3.27 17.98
CA MET A 6 -8.61 -2.63 18.34
C MET A 6 -9.58 -2.69 17.15
N VAL A 7 -10.76 -3.25 17.36
CA VAL A 7 -11.85 -3.29 16.38
C VAL A 7 -13.15 -2.86 17.07
N ASN A 8 -13.83 -1.88 16.50
CA ASN A 8 -15.11 -1.35 17.03
C ASN A 8 -15.06 -0.98 18.52
N GLY A 9 -13.93 -0.42 19.00
CA GLY A 9 -13.74 -0.05 20.40
C GLY A 9 -13.36 -1.21 21.34
N ASN A 10 -13.28 -2.44 20.84
CA ASN A 10 -12.81 -3.60 21.60
C ASN A 10 -11.31 -3.81 21.38
N ILE A 11 -10.58 -4.01 22.47
CA ILE A 11 -9.14 -4.29 22.43
C ILE A 11 -8.95 -5.80 22.50
N PHE A 12 -8.30 -6.36 21.48
CA PHE A 12 -7.84 -7.74 21.46
C PHE A 12 -6.34 -7.72 21.74
N SER A 13 -5.91 -8.35 22.83
CA SER A 13 -4.51 -8.40 23.23
C SER A 13 -3.98 -9.82 23.27
N TYR A 14 -2.75 -9.99 22.81
CA TYR A 14 -2.01 -11.26 22.87
C TYR A 14 -0.70 -11.05 23.62
N ASP A 15 -0.39 -11.89 24.59
CA ASP A 15 0.81 -11.80 25.43
C ASP A 15 1.92 -12.79 25.08
N GLY A 16 1.77 -13.53 24.00
CA GLY A 16 2.86 -14.30 23.38
C GLY A 16 3.16 -15.68 23.95
N GLU A 17 2.33 -16.22 24.86
CA GLU A 17 2.67 -17.48 25.53
C GLU A 17 2.14 -18.77 24.87
N SER A 18 1.25 -18.70 23.87
CA SER A 18 0.84 -19.89 23.11
C SER A 18 0.41 -19.58 21.67
N SER A 19 0.70 -20.49 20.75
CA SER A 19 0.24 -20.41 19.37
C SER A 19 -1.29 -20.48 19.26
N GLN A 20 -1.96 -21.19 20.18
CA GLN A 20 -3.42 -21.31 20.22
C GLN A 20 -4.08 -19.98 20.59
N ALA A 21 -3.57 -19.26 21.60
CA ALA A 21 -4.10 -17.96 21.98
C ALA A 21 -3.95 -16.91 20.86
N PHE A 22 -2.90 -17.02 20.04
CA PHE A 22 -2.75 -16.21 18.83
C PHE A 22 -3.82 -16.53 17.79
N GLU A 23 -4.04 -17.80 17.50
CA GLU A 23 -5.08 -18.24 16.55
C GLU A 23 -6.48 -17.85 17.02
N ASP A 24 -6.78 -17.97 18.30
CA ASP A 24 -8.08 -17.60 18.89
C ASP A 24 -8.30 -16.08 18.80
N SER A 25 -7.30 -15.29 19.11
CA SER A 25 -7.35 -13.82 18.97
C SER A 25 -7.47 -13.39 17.52
N ARG A 26 -6.78 -14.08 16.60
CA ARG A 26 -6.90 -13.88 15.15
C ARG A 26 -8.30 -14.20 14.65
N ASN A 27 -8.87 -15.32 15.08
CA ASN A 27 -10.19 -15.75 14.66
C ASN A 27 -11.28 -14.80 15.19
N ALA A 28 -11.20 -14.37 16.45
CA ALA A 28 -12.10 -13.38 17.02
C ALA A 28 -12.01 -12.02 16.28
N PHE A 29 -10.80 -11.61 15.89
CA PHE A 29 -10.60 -10.43 15.06
C PHE A 29 -11.24 -10.60 13.68
N MET A 30 -11.03 -11.74 13.01
CA MET A 30 -11.61 -12.05 11.71
C MET A 30 -13.14 -12.13 11.77
N GLU A 31 -13.71 -12.69 12.84
CA GLU A 31 -15.16 -12.68 13.06
C GLU A 31 -15.70 -11.27 13.25
N ALA A 32 -15.03 -10.41 14.01
CA ALA A 32 -15.42 -9.01 14.20
C ALA A 32 -15.35 -8.21 12.87
N VAL A 33 -14.31 -8.45 12.05
CA VAL A 33 -14.18 -7.87 10.71
C VAL A 33 -15.26 -8.40 9.78
N THR A 34 -15.56 -9.70 9.82
CA THR A 34 -16.56 -10.35 8.98
C THR A 34 -17.99 -9.98 9.42
N ALA A 35 -18.27 -9.90 10.73
CA ALA A 35 -19.58 -9.47 11.24
C ALA A 35 -19.91 -8.02 10.86
N THR A 36 -18.90 -7.19 10.65
CA THR A 36 -19.09 -5.83 10.09
C THR A 36 -19.38 -5.87 8.57
N GLN A 37 -19.14 -6.99 7.91
CA GLN A 37 -19.37 -7.21 6.47
C GLN A 37 -20.70 -7.93 6.16
N THR A 38 -21.37 -8.59 7.12
CA THR A 38 -22.56 -9.41 6.89
C THR A 38 -23.88 -8.64 6.78
N THR A 39 -23.85 -7.34 6.61
CA THR A 39 -25.03 -6.59 6.14
C THR A 39 -24.82 -6.09 4.72
N GLN A 40 -24.49 -6.94 3.79
CA GLN A 40 -24.85 -6.95 2.37
C GLN A 40 -23.83 -7.69 1.50
N ASP A 41 -24.34 -8.73 0.86
CA ASP A 41 -24.00 -9.33 -0.44
C ASP A 41 -22.53 -9.47 -0.88
N SER A 42 -22.18 -10.72 -1.05
CA SER A 42 -21.30 -11.36 -2.05
C SER A 42 -20.40 -10.44 -2.88
N GLY A 43 -19.13 -10.47 -2.57
CA GLY A 43 -18.06 -9.84 -3.33
C GLY A 43 -17.56 -8.57 -2.67
N CYS A 44 -16.34 -8.61 -2.16
CA CYS A 44 -15.61 -7.40 -1.85
C CYS A 44 -15.30 -6.70 -3.18
N SER A 45 -16.29 -6.05 -3.69
CA SER A 45 -16.11 -5.05 -4.70
C SER A 45 -15.40 -3.91 -4.00
N CYS A 46 -14.10 -3.73 -4.24
CA CYS A 46 -13.40 -2.46 -4.01
C CYS A 46 -14.01 -1.40 -4.93
N THR A 47 -15.28 -1.54 -5.22
CA THR A 47 -16.09 -0.65 -6.00
C THR A 47 -16.62 0.46 -5.11
N ARG A 48 -16.99 1.52 -5.75
CA ARG A 48 -17.56 2.77 -5.24
C ARG A 48 -18.53 2.64 -4.05
N GLU A 49 -19.24 1.50 -3.89
CA GLU A 49 -20.25 1.29 -2.85
C GLU A 49 -19.67 0.83 -1.50
N VAL A 50 -18.69 -0.04 -1.50
CA VAL A 50 -18.01 -0.48 -0.25
C VAL A 50 -17.23 0.67 0.37
N LEU A 51 -16.68 1.57 -0.46
CA LEU A 51 -16.00 2.78 0.01
C LEU A 51 -16.98 3.83 0.55
N LYS A 52 -18.21 3.88 0.03
CA LYS A 52 -19.24 4.82 0.54
C LYS A 52 -19.73 4.47 1.95
N ASN A 53 -19.77 3.21 2.32
CA ASN A 53 -20.30 2.76 3.62
C ASN A 53 -19.22 2.72 4.74
N ARG A 54 -17.96 2.91 4.39
CA ARG A 54 -16.87 3.15 5.35
C ARG A 54 -16.62 4.64 5.50
N VAL A 55 -17.67 5.40 5.80
CA VAL A 55 -17.53 6.83 6.06
C VAL A 55 -16.74 7.00 7.34
N ASP A 56 -15.46 7.33 7.18
CA ASP A 56 -14.79 8.13 8.17
C ASP A 56 -15.28 9.57 7.97
N VAL A 57 -15.93 10.10 8.98
CA VAL A 57 -16.56 11.42 8.97
C VAL A 57 -15.52 12.55 8.80
N SER A 58 -14.21 12.25 8.85
CA SER A 58 -13.14 13.25 8.80
C SER A 58 -12.57 13.54 7.41
N ARG A 59 -12.68 12.62 6.43
CA ARG A 59 -12.20 12.86 5.06
C ARG A 59 -13.09 12.17 4.03
N THR A 60 -14.00 12.90 3.44
CA THR A 60 -14.77 12.45 2.27
C THR A 60 -13.78 12.25 1.11
N LYS A 61 -13.53 10.99 0.71
CA LYS A 61 -12.69 10.70 -0.46
C LYS A 61 -13.35 11.25 -1.72
N ARG A 62 -12.63 12.09 -2.45
CA ARG A 62 -13.08 12.61 -3.73
C ARG A 62 -12.74 11.60 -4.82
N TYR A 63 -13.75 11.13 -5.52
CA TYR A 63 -13.59 10.31 -6.71
C TYR A 63 -13.48 11.19 -7.94
N ILE A 64 -12.38 11.10 -8.65
CA ILE A 64 -12.17 11.82 -9.89
C ILE A 64 -12.98 11.12 -10.98
N ASN A 65 -13.81 11.87 -11.69
CA ASN A 65 -14.61 11.34 -12.79
C ASN A 65 -13.85 11.49 -14.11
N GLY A 66 -14.04 10.56 -15.03
CA GLY A 66 -13.44 10.57 -16.35
C GLY A 66 -12.61 9.32 -16.64
N CYS A 67 -12.18 9.18 -17.87
CA CYS A 67 -11.19 8.16 -18.23
C CYS A 67 -9.79 8.66 -17.87
N ILE A 68 -8.85 7.74 -17.74
CA ILE A 68 -7.49 8.10 -17.33
C ILE A 68 -6.80 9.05 -18.29
N ASP A 69 -7.12 8.99 -19.59
CA ASP A 69 -6.54 9.86 -20.60
C ASP A 69 -6.98 11.33 -20.41
N ASP A 70 -8.27 11.54 -20.15
CA ASP A 70 -8.83 12.87 -19.87
C ASP A 70 -8.27 13.42 -18.57
N ILE A 71 -8.23 12.58 -17.50
CA ILE A 71 -7.68 12.96 -16.20
C ILE A 71 -6.21 13.40 -16.33
N MET A 72 -5.39 12.64 -17.07
CA MET A 72 -3.97 13.00 -17.26
C MET A 72 -3.83 14.30 -18.09
N GLN A 73 -4.70 14.52 -19.06
CA GLN A 73 -4.71 15.78 -19.83
C GLN A 73 -5.13 16.97 -18.96
N ASP A 74 -6.19 16.84 -18.17
CA ASP A 74 -6.68 17.89 -17.27
C ASP A 74 -5.63 18.28 -16.21
N ILE A 75 -4.90 17.29 -15.68
CA ILE A 75 -3.78 17.54 -14.75
C ILE A 75 -2.67 18.33 -15.49
N LYS A 76 -2.30 17.90 -16.69
CA LYS A 76 -1.26 18.53 -17.48
C LYS A 76 -1.61 19.98 -17.84
N ASP A 77 -2.87 20.25 -18.15
CA ASP A 77 -3.37 21.57 -18.53
C ASP A 77 -3.67 22.47 -17.31
N GLY A 78 -3.50 21.95 -16.09
CA GLY A 78 -3.75 22.67 -14.85
C GLY A 78 -5.24 22.86 -14.52
N VAL A 79 -6.12 22.17 -15.24
CA VAL A 79 -7.58 22.18 -15.00
C VAL A 79 -7.95 21.37 -13.77
N LEU A 80 -7.24 20.24 -13.56
CA LEU A 80 -7.45 19.37 -12.43
C LEU A 80 -6.27 19.40 -11.47
N THR A 81 -6.55 19.70 -10.19
CA THR A 81 -5.61 19.56 -9.08
C THR A 81 -6.08 18.42 -8.17
N LEU A 82 -5.16 17.52 -7.82
CA LEU A 82 -5.41 16.41 -6.90
C LEU A 82 -5.08 16.78 -5.46
N ASN A 83 -5.77 16.14 -4.52
CA ASN A 83 -5.51 16.22 -3.08
C ASN A 83 -5.18 14.84 -2.51
N ILE A 84 -4.49 14.78 -1.37
CA ILE A 84 -4.24 13.52 -0.66
C ILE A 84 -5.58 12.85 -0.35
N GLY A 85 -5.69 11.56 -0.69
CA GLY A 85 -6.90 10.75 -0.55
C GLY A 85 -7.84 10.78 -1.75
N ASP A 86 -7.58 11.59 -2.79
CA ASP A 86 -8.34 11.51 -4.03
C ASP A 86 -8.15 10.13 -4.69
N VAL A 87 -9.23 9.65 -5.31
CA VAL A 87 -9.28 8.34 -5.96
C VAL A 87 -9.38 8.53 -7.47
N VAL A 88 -8.39 8.02 -8.18
CA VAL A 88 -8.25 8.12 -9.64
C VAL A 88 -8.55 6.76 -10.26
N PRO A 89 -9.64 6.60 -11.03
CA PRO A 89 -9.95 5.35 -11.70
C PRO A 89 -9.01 5.14 -12.89
N CYS A 90 -8.68 3.89 -13.15
CA CYS A 90 -7.87 3.50 -14.31
C CYS A 90 -8.34 2.15 -14.85
N GLU A 91 -8.45 2.04 -16.15
CA GLU A 91 -8.55 0.76 -16.85
C GLU A 91 -7.19 0.42 -17.43
N LEU A 92 -6.64 -0.72 -17.01
CA LEU A 92 -5.36 -1.21 -17.51
C LEU A 92 -5.53 -1.71 -18.96
N THR A 93 -4.41 -1.87 -19.68
CA THR A 93 -4.45 -2.27 -21.10
C THR A 93 -5.00 -3.67 -21.35
N ASP A 94 -5.07 -4.52 -20.30
CA ASP A 94 -5.72 -5.83 -20.34
C ASP A 94 -7.22 -5.79 -20.00
N GLY A 95 -7.79 -4.58 -19.81
CA GLY A 95 -9.19 -4.35 -19.47
C GLY A 95 -9.50 -4.44 -17.96
N GLN A 96 -8.51 -4.71 -17.12
CA GLN A 96 -8.71 -4.74 -15.68
C GLN A 96 -8.93 -3.32 -15.12
N LYS A 97 -9.98 -3.14 -14.34
CA LYS A 97 -10.28 -1.86 -13.68
C LYS A 97 -9.67 -1.82 -12.30
N VAL A 98 -8.86 -0.79 -12.06
CA VAL A 98 -8.20 -0.54 -10.78
C VAL A 98 -8.43 0.91 -10.37
N VAL A 99 -8.10 1.24 -9.12
CA VAL A 99 -8.08 2.62 -8.66
C VAL A 99 -6.75 2.96 -8.03
N PHE A 100 -6.29 4.18 -8.26
CA PHE A 100 -5.13 4.75 -7.58
C PHE A 100 -5.60 5.77 -6.54
N GLU A 101 -4.98 5.77 -5.37
CA GLU A 101 -5.16 6.79 -4.34
C GLU A 101 -3.96 7.74 -4.34
N VAL A 102 -4.23 9.03 -4.19
CA VAL A 102 -3.16 10.03 -4.00
C VAL A 102 -2.69 9.93 -2.55
N THR A 103 -1.46 9.48 -2.35
CA THR A 103 -0.91 9.22 -1.01
C THR A 103 0.04 10.30 -0.55
N ASP A 104 0.58 11.09 -1.48
CA ASP A 104 1.51 12.17 -1.19
C ASP A 104 1.52 13.21 -2.32
N ILE A 105 1.90 14.44 -1.98
CA ILE A 105 2.01 15.58 -2.91
C ILE A 105 3.22 16.41 -2.52
N ASP A 106 4.16 16.57 -3.45
CA ASP A 106 5.33 17.44 -3.27
C ASP A 106 5.53 18.40 -4.45
N GLU A 107 6.67 19.07 -4.49
CA GLU A 107 7.02 19.97 -5.59
C GLU A 107 7.17 19.26 -6.94
N ASN A 108 7.51 17.97 -6.94
CA ASN A 108 7.74 17.17 -8.14
C ASN A 108 6.43 16.65 -8.75
N GLY A 109 5.41 16.38 -7.93
CA GLY A 109 4.16 15.84 -8.44
C GLY A 109 3.23 15.20 -7.41
N TYR A 110 2.37 14.35 -7.93
CA TYR A 110 1.44 13.55 -7.15
C TYR A 110 1.95 12.12 -7.06
N ARG A 111 2.01 11.56 -5.86
CA ARG A 111 2.25 10.14 -5.66
C ARG A 111 0.93 9.40 -5.68
N LEU A 112 0.81 8.45 -6.59
CA LEU A 112 -0.33 7.57 -6.71
C LEU A 112 0.05 6.16 -6.30
N GLU A 113 -0.83 5.51 -5.56
CA GLU A 113 -0.66 4.13 -5.15
C GLU A 113 -1.91 3.33 -5.49
N MET A 114 -1.71 2.17 -6.10
CA MET A 114 -2.83 1.29 -6.42
C MET A 114 -3.43 0.74 -5.13
N LYS A 115 -4.74 0.87 -5.00
CA LYS A 115 -5.46 0.41 -3.82
C LYS A 115 -5.57 -1.10 -3.76
N GLU A 116 -5.76 -1.72 -4.91
CA GLU A 116 -5.88 -3.16 -5.05
C GLU A 116 -4.51 -3.81 -5.21
N LEU A 117 -4.42 -5.06 -4.78
CA LEU A 117 -3.24 -5.91 -4.94
C LEU A 117 -3.49 -6.88 -6.10
N LEU A 118 -2.76 -6.70 -7.21
CA LEU A 118 -2.98 -7.48 -8.44
C LEU A 118 -2.36 -8.87 -8.37
N LYS A 119 -1.21 -9.00 -7.71
CA LYS A 119 -0.43 -10.25 -7.81
C LYS A 119 0.42 -10.48 -6.57
N THR A 120 0.39 -11.72 -6.10
CA THR A 120 1.30 -12.21 -5.06
C THR A 120 2.58 -12.74 -5.69
N MET A 121 3.73 -12.50 -5.06
CA MET A 121 5.03 -12.92 -5.55
C MET A 121 6.11 -12.84 -4.47
N ALA A 122 7.26 -13.44 -4.74
CA ALA A 122 8.45 -13.21 -3.94
C ALA A 122 8.93 -11.75 -4.07
N HIS A 123 9.52 -11.20 -3.00
CA HIS A 123 10.08 -9.85 -3.03
C HIS A 123 11.16 -9.72 -4.13
N THR A 124 11.96 -10.75 -4.34
CA THR A 124 13.00 -10.82 -5.38
C THR A 124 12.45 -10.66 -6.80
N ASP A 125 11.17 -10.95 -7.02
CA ASP A 125 10.55 -10.86 -8.34
C ASP A 125 9.86 -9.52 -8.60
N MET A 126 9.75 -8.65 -7.59
CA MET A 126 9.01 -7.39 -7.67
C MET A 126 9.54 -6.46 -8.76
N GLN A 127 10.86 -6.34 -8.90
CA GLN A 127 11.44 -5.47 -9.94
C GLN A 127 11.04 -5.91 -11.34
N LYS A 128 11.11 -7.21 -11.63
CA LYS A 128 10.68 -7.77 -12.92
C LYS A 128 9.17 -7.56 -13.15
N TRP A 129 8.38 -7.66 -12.09
CA TRP A 129 6.96 -7.37 -12.13
C TRP A 129 6.70 -5.88 -12.43
N TYR A 130 7.38 -4.95 -11.78
CA TYR A 130 7.24 -3.51 -12.01
C TYR A 130 7.60 -3.12 -13.44
N ASP A 131 8.66 -3.71 -14.00
CA ASP A 131 9.03 -3.49 -15.40
C ASP A 131 7.93 -3.97 -16.35
N THR A 132 7.33 -5.13 -16.06
CA THR A 132 6.22 -5.68 -16.85
C THR A 132 4.97 -4.81 -16.70
N PHE A 133 4.62 -4.42 -15.48
CA PHE A 133 3.47 -3.56 -15.19
C PHE A 133 3.58 -2.24 -15.94
N TYR A 134 4.72 -1.55 -15.83
CA TYR A 134 4.95 -0.29 -16.52
C TYR A 134 4.87 -0.42 -18.05
N LYS A 135 5.54 -1.43 -18.61
CA LYS A 135 5.63 -1.60 -20.07
C LYS A 135 4.32 -2.04 -20.71
N SER A 136 3.61 -2.97 -20.06
CA SER A 136 2.55 -3.75 -20.69
C SER A 136 1.15 -3.47 -20.15
N LEU A 137 1.00 -3.04 -18.90
CA LEU A 137 -0.33 -2.88 -18.28
C LEU A 137 -0.79 -1.44 -18.16
N LEU A 138 0.11 -0.46 -18.03
CA LEU A 138 -0.29 0.93 -17.91
C LEU A 138 -0.73 1.53 -19.26
N PRO A 139 -1.82 2.33 -19.28
CA PRO A 139 -2.19 3.15 -20.43
C PRO A 139 -1.07 4.12 -20.83
N THR A 140 -1.02 4.47 -22.12
CA THR A 140 0.06 5.33 -22.65
C THR A 140 0.06 6.72 -22.03
N SER A 141 -1.11 7.33 -21.83
CA SER A 141 -1.26 8.63 -21.17
C SER A 141 -0.63 8.66 -19.79
N LEU A 142 -0.94 7.63 -18.98
CA LEU A 142 -0.40 7.49 -17.63
C LEU A 142 1.11 7.24 -17.65
N LYS A 143 1.60 6.36 -18.53
CA LYS A 143 3.06 6.14 -18.74
C LYS A 143 3.81 7.44 -19.04
N ASN A 144 3.24 8.30 -19.88
CA ASN A 144 3.85 9.56 -20.26
C ASN A 144 3.84 10.62 -19.13
N ALA A 145 2.91 10.50 -18.17
CA ALA A 145 2.82 11.37 -17.01
C ALA A 145 3.76 10.94 -15.86
N ILE A 146 4.13 9.66 -15.80
CA ILE A 146 5.00 9.12 -14.75
C ILE A 146 6.40 9.71 -14.87
N ILE A 147 6.95 10.12 -13.73
CA ILE A 147 8.32 10.64 -13.59
C ILE A 147 9.19 9.67 -12.78
N PRO A 148 10.48 9.54 -13.12
CA PRO A 148 11.43 8.78 -12.31
C PRO A 148 11.46 9.33 -10.89
N THR A 149 11.26 8.45 -9.91
CA THR A 149 11.23 8.81 -8.50
C THR A 149 12.49 8.28 -7.83
N LYS A 150 13.23 9.16 -7.16
CA LYS A 150 14.37 8.77 -6.35
C LYS A 150 13.91 7.91 -5.18
N ARG A 151 14.55 6.76 -5.00
CA ARG A 151 14.33 5.86 -3.86
C ARG A 151 15.68 5.55 -3.21
N GLU A 152 15.68 5.54 -1.89
CA GLU A 152 16.85 5.20 -1.09
C GLU A 152 16.51 4.03 -0.19
N TYR A 153 17.37 3.03 -0.14
CA TYR A 153 17.19 1.85 0.70
C TYR A 153 18.55 1.22 1.04
N LYS A 154 18.60 0.42 2.10
CA LYS A 154 19.75 -0.41 2.42
C LYS A 154 19.52 -1.80 1.86
N LYS A 155 20.38 -2.22 0.95
CA LYS A 155 20.23 -3.49 0.24
C LYS A 155 20.24 -4.71 1.16
N ASP A 156 21.08 -4.67 2.19
CA ASP A 156 21.31 -5.78 3.11
C ASP A 156 20.89 -5.43 4.56
N GLY A 157 20.08 -4.38 4.72
CA GLY A 157 19.58 -3.93 6.02
C GLY A 157 20.57 -3.15 6.89
N ASP A 158 21.87 -3.37 6.76
CA ASP A 158 22.96 -2.73 7.54
C ASP A 158 24.03 -2.06 6.67
N GLY A 159 23.91 -2.20 5.35
CA GLY A 159 24.82 -1.62 4.36
C GLY A 159 24.67 -0.11 4.18
N LYS A 160 25.41 0.43 3.21
CA LYS A 160 25.25 1.81 2.75
C LYS A 160 23.89 1.99 2.04
N LEU A 161 23.32 3.18 2.18
CA LEU A 161 22.18 3.59 1.37
C LEU A 161 22.52 3.49 -0.12
N VAL A 162 21.64 2.85 -0.85
CA VAL A 162 21.68 2.75 -2.32
C VAL A 162 20.59 3.66 -2.86
N GLU A 163 20.96 4.52 -3.79
CA GLU A 163 20.05 5.40 -4.50
C GLU A 163 19.68 4.79 -5.84
N VAL A 164 18.40 4.72 -6.13
CA VAL A 164 17.86 4.26 -7.42
C VAL A 164 16.76 5.21 -7.90
N TYR A 165 16.59 5.29 -9.22
CA TYR A 165 15.45 5.98 -9.82
C TYR A 165 14.50 4.94 -10.40
N ALA A 166 13.26 4.94 -9.92
CA ALA A 166 12.25 3.97 -10.29
C ALA A 166 11.01 4.64 -10.88
N MET A 167 10.43 4.05 -11.93
CA MET A 167 9.13 4.47 -12.48
C MET A 167 7.99 3.89 -11.65
N ILE A 168 8.12 2.65 -11.21
CA ILE A 168 7.20 1.95 -10.30
C ILE A 168 8.03 1.47 -9.10
N PHE A 169 7.49 1.58 -7.91
CA PHE A 169 8.20 1.23 -6.68
C PHE A 169 7.24 0.73 -5.58
N ALA A 170 7.81 0.14 -4.53
CA ALA A 170 7.14 -0.10 -3.25
C ALA A 170 7.39 1.04 -2.27
N PRO A 171 6.45 1.33 -1.35
CA PRO A 171 6.73 2.20 -0.21
C PRO A 171 7.86 1.65 0.66
N SER A 172 8.61 2.54 1.31
CA SER A 172 9.48 2.20 2.42
C SER A 172 8.65 1.97 3.70
N ALA A 173 9.18 1.22 4.67
CA ALA A 173 8.49 1.00 5.92
C ALA A 173 8.33 2.30 6.72
N SER A 174 9.32 3.19 6.72
CA SER A 174 9.24 4.50 7.36
C SER A 174 8.23 5.45 6.72
N GLU A 175 7.88 5.27 5.44
CA GLU A 175 6.78 6.02 4.81
C GLU A 175 5.40 5.54 5.27
N VAL A 176 5.29 4.27 5.68
CA VAL A 176 4.00 3.64 6.05
C VAL A 176 3.74 3.65 7.54
N PHE A 177 4.77 3.49 8.36
CA PHE A 177 4.67 3.35 9.81
C PHE A 177 5.41 4.47 10.53
N SER A 178 4.91 4.86 11.71
CA SER A 178 5.66 5.75 12.61
C SER A 178 6.82 4.99 13.28
N GLU A 179 7.80 5.72 13.79
CA GLU A 179 8.92 5.12 14.52
C GLU A 179 8.46 4.30 15.74
N GLU A 180 7.39 4.75 16.40
CA GLU A 180 6.82 4.07 17.57
C GLU A 180 6.20 2.71 17.24
N GLU A 181 5.77 2.50 15.97
CA GLU A 181 5.18 1.23 15.51
C GLU A 181 6.24 0.16 15.20
N PHE A 182 7.51 0.53 15.16
CA PHE A 182 8.59 -0.41 14.86
C PHE A 182 9.10 -1.17 16.09
N ASP A 183 8.51 -0.96 17.26
CA ASP A 183 9.01 -1.53 18.50
C ASP A 183 10.49 -1.16 18.81
N ASP A 184 10.97 -1.32 20.03
CA ASP A 184 12.33 -0.95 20.46
C ASP A 184 13.47 -1.69 19.71
N ASN A 185 13.14 -2.53 18.74
CA ASN A 185 14.09 -3.30 17.96
C ASN A 185 14.47 -2.57 16.67
N ASP A 186 15.71 -2.21 16.52
CA ASP A 186 16.34 -1.63 15.30
C ASP A 186 16.36 -2.60 14.10
N TRP A 187 15.24 -3.32 13.87
CA TRP A 187 15.22 -4.35 12.85
C TRP A 187 15.02 -3.83 11.42
N LEU A 188 14.69 -2.54 11.23
CA LEU A 188 14.60 -1.94 9.89
C LEU A 188 15.91 -1.30 9.48
N GLY A 189 16.44 -1.73 8.34
CA GLY A 189 17.68 -1.22 7.80
C GLY A 189 17.63 0.23 7.32
N ASP A 190 16.48 0.72 6.89
CA ASP A 190 16.26 2.06 6.35
C ASP A 190 15.46 2.98 7.29
N ARG A 191 15.46 2.69 8.59
CA ARG A 191 14.83 3.53 9.61
C ARG A 191 15.33 4.98 9.50
N GLY A 192 14.40 5.93 9.49
CA GLY A 192 14.71 7.36 9.42
C GLY A 192 15.14 7.88 8.03
N VAL A 193 15.12 7.05 6.98
CA VAL A 193 15.39 7.50 5.60
C VAL A 193 14.23 8.34 5.06
N TYR A 194 13.01 8.01 5.46
CA TYR A 194 11.79 8.72 5.09
C TYR A 194 10.96 9.04 6.33
N GLU A 195 10.13 10.06 6.23
CA GLU A 195 9.08 10.37 7.20
C GLU A 195 7.80 9.61 6.85
N GLN A 196 6.99 9.29 7.86
CA GLN A 196 5.68 8.69 7.65
C GLN A 196 4.78 9.64 6.87
N LEU A 197 4.19 9.14 5.78
CA LEU A 197 3.22 9.91 5.01
C LEU A 197 1.93 10.13 5.82
N ASP A 198 1.39 11.34 5.76
CA ASP A 198 0.13 11.69 6.42
C ASP A 198 -1.02 10.75 6.05
N PHE A 199 -1.02 10.24 4.83
CA PHE A 199 -1.99 9.26 4.35
C PHE A 199 -2.02 8.00 5.21
N TYR A 200 -0.86 7.52 5.67
CA TYR A 200 -0.74 6.28 6.43
C TYR A 200 -0.84 6.46 7.95
N LYS A 201 -0.96 7.69 8.45
CA LYS A 201 -1.30 7.93 9.87
C LYS A 201 -2.65 7.33 10.25
N ASP A 202 -3.57 7.24 9.28
CA ASP A 202 -4.75 6.39 9.40
C ASP A 202 -4.40 4.96 8.99
N TRP A 203 -4.25 4.07 9.97
CA TRP A 203 -3.87 2.67 9.76
C TRP A 203 -4.79 1.91 8.80
N ARG A 204 -6.06 2.33 8.65
CA ARG A 204 -7.02 1.74 7.73
C ARG A 204 -6.59 1.88 6.26
N ASN A 205 -5.83 2.91 5.94
CA ASN A 205 -5.27 3.13 4.61
C ASN A 205 -4.17 2.12 4.24
N ARG A 206 -3.66 1.38 5.21
CA ARG A 206 -2.65 0.32 5.01
C ARG A 206 -3.27 -1.02 4.61
N ILE A 207 -4.59 -1.20 4.84
CA ILE A 207 -5.29 -2.44 4.49
C ILE A 207 -5.63 -2.41 3.00
N ARG A 208 -5.12 -3.39 2.26
CA ARG A 208 -5.34 -3.54 0.83
C ARG A 208 -5.89 -4.93 0.52
N CYS A 209 -6.83 -4.99 -0.42
CA CYS A 209 -7.45 -6.24 -0.85
C CYS A 209 -6.87 -6.70 -2.18
N THR A 210 -6.80 -8.02 -2.39
CA THR A 210 -6.49 -8.58 -3.70
C THR A 210 -7.65 -8.34 -4.66
N VAL A 211 -7.33 -8.17 -5.94
CA VAL A 211 -8.36 -8.08 -7.00
C VAL A 211 -9.07 -9.42 -7.17
N GLU A 212 -8.36 -10.53 -6.99
CA GLU A 212 -8.85 -11.88 -7.28
C GLU A 212 -10.05 -12.29 -6.40
N ASP A 213 -9.94 -12.09 -5.08
CA ASP A 213 -10.95 -12.55 -4.12
C ASP A 213 -11.47 -11.45 -3.20
N GLY A 214 -10.99 -10.22 -3.38
CA GLY A 214 -11.39 -9.07 -2.61
C GLY A 214 -11.00 -9.11 -1.12
N LYS A 215 -10.17 -10.06 -0.70
CA LYS A 215 -9.78 -10.21 0.70
C LYS A 215 -8.54 -9.39 1.03
N PRO A 216 -8.43 -8.89 2.27
CA PRO A 216 -7.20 -8.27 2.74
C PRO A 216 -6.01 -9.22 2.61
N ASN A 217 -4.91 -8.73 2.04
CA ASN A 217 -3.68 -9.49 1.96
C ASN A 217 -2.49 -8.65 2.43
N ALA A 218 -1.43 -9.33 2.85
CA ALA A 218 -0.19 -8.69 3.17
C ALA A 218 0.56 -8.27 1.89
N TRP A 219 1.27 -7.13 1.97
CA TRP A 219 1.98 -6.59 0.83
C TRP A 219 3.38 -6.10 1.21
N TRP A 220 4.31 -6.26 0.27
CA TRP A 220 5.72 -5.97 0.46
C TRP A 220 6.02 -4.48 0.59
N LEU A 221 7.05 -4.18 1.37
CA LEU A 221 7.69 -2.87 1.46
C LEU A 221 9.11 -2.96 0.87
N LEU A 222 9.69 -1.80 0.59
CA LEU A 222 11.06 -1.70 0.04
C LEU A 222 12.12 -2.07 1.08
N SER A 223 11.83 -1.86 2.37
CA SER A 223 12.79 -1.90 3.47
C SER A 223 13.28 -3.31 3.78
N ALA A 224 14.59 -3.49 3.77
CA ALA A 224 15.23 -4.71 4.24
C ALA A 224 15.32 -4.74 5.78
N ILE A 225 15.39 -5.92 6.35
CA ILE A 225 15.60 -6.13 7.78
C ILE A 225 17.09 -6.01 8.12
N ALA A 226 17.42 -5.24 9.14
CA ALA A 226 18.80 -5.06 9.60
C ALA A 226 19.41 -6.42 9.99
N GLY A 227 20.64 -6.67 9.54
CA GLY A 227 21.35 -7.92 9.81
C GLY A 227 20.78 -9.16 9.11
N HIS A 228 19.77 -9.01 8.23
CA HIS A 228 19.13 -10.11 7.51
C HIS A 228 19.03 -9.82 6.00
N SER A 229 19.98 -10.28 5.22
CA SER A 229 20.05 -10.07 3.76
C SER A 229 18.87 -10.65 2.97
N THR A 230 18.05 -11.50 3.58
CA THR A 230 16.92 -12.19 2.95
C THR A 230 15.57 -11.83 3.56
N GLY A 231 15.52 -10.91 4.53
CA GLY A 231 14.31 -10.45 5.20
C GLY A 231 13.86 -9.08 4.70
N PHE A 232 12.58 -8.92 4.40
CA PHE A 232 11.99 -7.65 4.00
C PHE A 232 10.74 -7.34 4.81
N ALA A 233 10.55 -6.05 5.10
CA ALA A 233 9.36 -5.54 5.76
C ALA A 233 8.13 -5.70 4.86
N LEU A 234 6.98 -5.80 5.47
CA LEU A 234 5.69 -5.87 4.81
C LEU A 234 4.61 -5.23 5.69
N VAL A 235 3.51 -4.86 5.07
CA VAL A 235 2.26 -4.57 5.76
C VAL A 235 1.47 -5.86 5.86
N ALA A 236 1.10 -6.25 7.07
CA ALA A 236 0.24 -7.41 7.29
C ALA A 236 -1.20 -7.14 6.80
N TYR A 237 -1.97 -8.19 6.56
CA TYR A 237 -3.35 -8.09 6.07
C TYR A 237 -4.27 -7.21 6.95
N TYR A 238 -3.94 -7.04 8.21
CA TYR A 238 -4.66 -6.19 9.16
C TYR A 238 -4.07 -4.76 9.31
N GLY A 239 -3.08 -4.38 8.48
CA GLY A 239 -2.48 -3.04 8.45
C GLY A 239 -1.29 -2.84 9.40
N GLY A 240 -0.89 -3.83 10.18
CA GLY A 240 0.27 -3.76 11.07
C GLY A 240 1.60 -4.03 10.38
N CYS A 241 2.70 -3.60 11.00
CA CYS A 241 4.05 -3.88 10.54
C CYS A 241 4.43 -5.34 10.77
N SER A 242 5.11 -5.95 9.80
CA SER A 242 5.64 -7.31 9.88
C SER A 242 6.81 -7.49 8.91
N TYR A 243 7.37 -8.69 8.85
CA TYR A 243 8.42 -9.02 7.88
C TYR A 243 8.30 -10.48 7.41
N SER A 244 8.98 -10.80 6.32
CA SER A 244 9.04 -12.18 5.81
C SER A 244 10.32 -12.40 4.99
N SER A 245 10.62 -13.68 4.70
CA SER A 245 11.68 -14.02 3.76
C SER A 245 11.38 -13.48 2.36
N ALA A 246 12.38 -12.95 1.68
CA ALA A 246 12.29 -12.43 0.31
C ALA A 246 11.75 -13.44 -0.70
N THR A 247 11.82 -14.73 -0.40
CA THR A 247 11.34 -15.83 -1.25
C THR A 247 9.88 -16.24 -0.99
N ALA A 248 9.21 -15.62 -0.01
CA ALA A 248 7.81 -15.92 0.28
C ALA A 248 6.91 -15.40 -0.86
N THR A 249 6.14 -16.28 -1.49
CA THR A 249 5.37 -15.99 -2.72
C THR A 249 3.93 -15.55 -2.48
N TRP A 250 3.45 -15.55 -1.24
CA TRP A 250 2.07 -15.28 -0.83
C TRP A 250 1.82 -13.83 -0.37
N ARG A 251 2.79 -12.96 -0.55
CA ARG A 251 2.68 -11.51 -0.33
C ARG A 251 2.51 -10.80 -1.66
N ALA A 252 1.76 -9.72 -1.65
CA ALA A 252 1.50 -8.99 -2.88
C ALA A 252 2.52 -7.87 -3.10
N ALA A 253 2.79 -7.55 -4.37
CA ALA A 253 3.56 -6.38 -4.74
C ALA A 253 2.64 -5.17 -4.81
N PRO A 254 2.86 -4.10 -4.02
CA PRO A 254 2.15 -2.83 -4.18
C PRO A 254 2.63 -2.14 -5.46
N VAL A 255 1.81 -1.26 -6.02
CA VAL A 255 2.18 -0.45 -7.19
C VAL A 255 2.09 1.02 -6.81
N CYS A 256 3.22 1.71 -6.78
CA CYS A 256 3.32 3.13 -6.51
C CYS A 256 4.14 3.81 -7.60
N PHE A 257 3.77 5.04 -7.95
CA PHE A 257 4.51 5.89 -8.88
C PHE A 257 4.20 7.36 -8.63
N ARG A 258 5.00 8.26 -9.23
CA ARG A 258 4.70 9.68 -9.25
C ARG A 258 4.34 10.16 -10.65
N ILE A 259 3.37 11.06 -10.72
CA ILE A 259 3.03 11.78 -11.95
C ILE A 259 3.33 13.26 -11.78
N ARG A 260 3.68 13.91 -12.88
CA ARG A 260 4.01 15.34 -12.90
C ARG A 260 2.76 16.20 -12.62
N LYS A 261 2.92 17.28 -11.86
CA LYS A 261 1.97 18.40 -11.82
C LYS A 261 2.08 19.25 -13.08
N SER A 262 1.03 19.99 -13.39
CA SER A 262 1.17 21.16 -14.28
C SER A 262 2.17 22.16 -13.66
N LYS A 263 2.90 22.84 -14.53
CA LYS A 263 3.78 23.94 -14.10
C LYS A 263 2.95 25.17 -13.76
#